data_e6f75e4d6acbcefdf70ba8d3bec9e3ca
#
_entry.id   e6f75e4d6acbcefdf70ba8d3bec9e3ca
#
_cell.length_a   1.000
_cell.length_b   1.000
_cell.length_c   1.000
_cell.angle_alpha   90.00
_cell.angle_beta   90.00
_cell.angle_gamma   90.00
#
_symmetry.space_group_name_H-M   'P 1'
#
loop_
_entity.id
_entity.type
_entity.pdbx_description
1 polymer ?
#
loop_
_entity_poly.entity_id
_entity_poly.type
_entity_poly.pdbx_seq_one_letter_code
_entity_poly.pdbx_strand_id
1 'polypeptide(L)'
;MSSLENMNQALAYIEDNLDGDIDFEQVERLALVSEYHFRRTFSFLAGISLSEYIRRRRLTLAAFDLSDGDARVIDTAVKYGYGSADSFARAFYALHGVMPSAARAAGQSLKAFPRMTFQITIQGVSEMNYRIVDKEGFAIVGLMRRVPLIYHGVNPHIAAMWQSLNEELIGTLKGLSNVEPLGLISASINFSEGRQDGGELDHVIGVATTRRPPEGLARLEVPAGTWAVFESVGPFPETLQAIWGRIYSEWFPSSVYELAPGPEILWNEGKDMASPTFRSEIWIPVRKAGH
;
A
#
# COMPACT_ATOMS: atom_id res chain seq x y z
N MET A 1 18.02 -17.71 -2.21
CA MET A 1 17.52 -16.64 -3.10
C MET A 1 17.21 -15.43 -2.24
N SER A 2 17.45 -14.21 -2.71
CA SER A 2 17.08 -13.00 -1.97
C SER A 2 15.57 -12.79 -2.06
N SER A 3 14.97 -12.11 -1.09
CA SER A 3 13.53 -11.75 -1.12
C SER A 3 13.15 -11.01 -2.41
N LEU A 4 14.06 -10.21 -2.96
CA LEU A 4 13.86 -9.50 -4.23
C LEU A 4 13.83 -10.45 -5.44
N GLU A 5 14.67 -11.48 -5.45
CA GLU A 5 14.62 -12.52 -6.50
C GLU A 5 13.29 -13.26 -6.47
N ASN A 6 12.80 -13.60 -5.29
CA ASN A 6 11.49 -14.24 -5.11
C ASN A 6 10.34 -13.33 -5.61
N MET A 7 10.38 -12.04 -5.28
CA MET A 7 9.41 -11.07 -5.81
C MET A 7 9.46 -10.96 -7.33
N ASN A 8 10.65 -10.96 -7.93
CA ASN A 8 10.81 -10.93 -9.38
C ASN A 8 10.34 -12.24 -10.04
N GLN A 9 10.53 -13.40 -9.40
CA GLN A 9 9.97 -14.67 -9.88
C GLN A 9 8.44 -14.69 -9.87
N ALA A 10 7.84 -14.19 -8.79
CA ALA A 10 6.39 -14.05 -8.70
C ALA A 10 5.85 -13.07 -9.75
N LEU A 11 6.55 -11.95 -9.98
CA LEU A 11 6.18 -10.99 -11.02
C LEU A 11 6.35 -11.59 -12.43
N ALA A 12 7.39 -12.40 -12.66
CA ALA A 12 7.58 -13.12 -13.90
C ALA A 12 6.42 -14.09 -14.17
N TYR A 13 6.01 -14.85 -13.16
CA TYR A 13 4.84 -15.72 -13.25
C TYR A 13 3.56 -14.95 -13.61
N ILE A 14 3.31 -13.80 -12.99
CA ILE A 14 2.17 -12.93 -13.33
C ILE A 14 2.24 -12.52 -14.80
N GLU A 15 3.40 -12.09 -15.29
CA GLU A 15 3.60 -11.69 -16.69
C GLU A 15 3.35 -12.82 -17.69
N ASP A 16 3.74 -14.04 -17.33
CA ASP A 16 3.60 -15.22 -18.18
C ASP A 16 2.14 -15.76 -18.20
N ASN A 17 1.26 -15.24 -17.31
CA ASN A 17 -0.15 -15.64 -17.18
C ASN A 17 -1.13 -14.47 -17.38
N LEU A 18 -0.71 -13.40 -18.07
CA LEU A 18 -1.57 -12.23 -18.29
C LEU A 18 -2.75 -12.50 -19.23
N ASP A 19 -2.69 -13.51 -20.08
CA ASP A 19 -3.74 -13.94 -21.01
C ASP A 19 -4.71 -14.96 -20.42
N GLY A 20 -4.65 -15.20 -19.09
CA GLY A 20 -5.48 -16.14 -18.38
C GLY A 20 -5.75 -15.70 -16.94
N ASP A 21 -6.14 -16.68 -16.14
CA ASP A 21 -6.33 -16.49 -14.70
C ASP A 21 -4.98 -16.61 -13.97
N ILE A 22 -4.69 -15.64 -13.12
CA ILE A 22 -3.49 -15.62 -12.30
C ILE A 22 -3.79 -16.34 -10.99
N ASP A 23 -3.09 -17.48 -10.74
CA ASP A 23 -3.16 -18.20 -9.48
C ASP A 23 -2.33 -17.47 -8.41
N PHE A 24 -3.00 -16.78 -7.49
CA PHE A 24 -2.34 -16.04 -6.40
C PHE A 24 -1.72 -16.95 -5.33
N GLU A 25 -2.17 -18.21 -5.18
CA GLU A 25 -1.47 -19.18 -4.33
C GLU A 25 -0.08 -19.50 -4.91
N GLN A 26 0.04 -19.56 -6.24
CA GLN A 26 1.35 -19.71 -6.89
C GLN A 26 2.22 -18.48 -6.73
N VAL A 27 1.64 -17.27 -6.78
CA VAL A 27 2.35 -16.03 -6.48
C VAL A 27 2.92 -16.05 -5.06
N GLU A 28 2.14 -16.47 -4.05
CA GLU A 28 2.58 -16.62 -2.67
C GLU A 28 3.74 -17.61 -2.55
N ARG A 29 3.61 -18.78 -3.17
CA ARG A 29 4.67 -19.81 -3.18
C ARG A 29 5.98 -19.32 -3.78
N LEU A 30 5.93 -18.56 -4.87
CA LEU A 30 7.12 -17.99 -5.53
C LEU A 30 7.72 -16.82 -4.77
N ALA A 31 6.86 -15.95 -4.24
CA ALA A 31 7.29 -14.79 -3.46
C ALA A 31 7.78 -15.16 -2.05
N LEU A 32 7.41 -16.35 -1.53
CA LEU A 32 7.61 -16.80 -0.15
C LEU A 32 7.02 -15.84 0.89
N VAL A 33 5.96 -15.15 0.54
CA VAL A 33 5.19 -14.24 1.41
C VAL A 33 3.71 -14.33 1.05
N SER A 34 2.83 -13.91 1.95
CA SER A 34 1.38 -13.87 1.68
C SER A 34 1.04 -12.94 0.51
N GLU A 35 -0.07 -13.22 -0.19
CA GLU A 35 -0.61 -12.34 -1.23
C GLU A 35 -0.76 -10.91 -0.73
N TYR A 36 -1.26 -10.73 0.50
CA TYR A 36 -1.40 -9.43 1.13
C TYR A 36 -0.06 -8.68 1.20
N HIS A 37 0.99 -9.35 1.68
CA HIS A 37 2.32 -8.75 1.76
C HIS A 37 2.89 -8.44 0.37
N PHE A 38 2.77 -9.38 -0.58
CA PHE A 38 3.23 -9.19 -1.95
C PHE A 38 2.58 -7.99 -2.62
N ARG A 39 1.23 -7.90 -2.58
CA ARG A 39 0.47 -6.79 -3.17
C ARG A 39 0.87 -5.45 -2.56
N ARG A 40 1.06 -5.42 -1.25
CA ARG A 40 1.43 -4.20 -0.56
C ARG A 40 2.85 -3.75 -0.90
N THR A 41 3.81 -4.66 -0.81
CA THR A 41 5.21 -4.37 -1.17
C THR A 41 5.32 -3.93 -2.62
N PHE A 42 4.62 -4.64 -3.53
CA PHE A 42 4.55 -4.25 -4.93
C PHE A 42 4.03 -2.82 -5.08
N SER A 43 2.87 -2.50 -4.49
CA SER A 43 2.25 -1.17 -4.62
C SER A 43 3.16 -0.07 -4.10
N PHE A 44 3.86 -0.33 -3.02
CA PHE A 44 4.79 0.62 -2.43
C PHE A 44 6.00 0.86 -3.33
N LEU A 45 6.62 -0.21 -3.85
CA LEU A 45 7.80 -0.12 -4.71
C LEU A 45 7.49 0.41 -6.11
N ALA A 46 6.34 0.02 -6.67
CA ALA A 46 5.93 0.37 -8.03
C ALA A 46 5.18 1.71 -8.14
N GLY A 47 4.69 2.26 -7.01
CA GLY A 47 3.84 3.46 -6.99
C GLY A 47 2.44 3.26 -7.58
N ILE A 48 2.09 2.02 -7.96
CA ILE A 48 0.77 1.64 -8.48
C ILE A 48 0.35 0.30 -7.87
N SER A 49 -0.95 0.01 -7.86
CA SER A 49 -1.39 -1.30 -7.38
C SER A 49 -1.03 -2.43 -8.34
N LEU A 50 -0.89 -3.64 -7.82
CA LEU A 50 -0.66 -4.83 -8.65
C LEU A 50 -1.81 -5.05 -9.65
N SER A 51 -3.05 -4.81 -9.25
CA SER A 51 -4.22 -4.93 -10.14
C SER A 51 -4.16 -3.92 -11.28
N GLU A 52 -3.75 -2.67 -11.00
CA GLU A 52 -3.56 -1.65 -12.03
C GLU A 52 -2.39 -1.99 -12.97
N TYR A 53 -1.30 -2.54 -12.43
CA TYR A 53 -0.19 -3.04 -13.23
C TYR A 53 -0.65 -4.13 -14.20
N ILE A 54 -1.32 -5.18 -13.69
CA ILE A 54 -1.87 -6.28 -14.49
C ILE A 54 -2.82 -5.74 -15.57
N ARG A 55 -3.72 -4.81 -15.21
CA ARG A 55 -4.65 -4.19 -16.16
C ARG A 55 -3.91 -3.47 -17.29
N ARG A 56 -2.90 -2.65 -16.96
CA ARG A 56 -2.11 -1.91 -17.97
C ARG A 56 -1.32 -2.84 -18.88
N ARG A 57 -0.75 -3.90 -18.32
CA ARG A 57 -0.01 -4.90 -19.08
C ARG A 57 -0.93 -5.68 -20.03
N ARG A 58 -2.08 -6.15 -19.56
CA ARG A 58 -3.10 -6.80 -20.38
C ARG A 58 -3.57 -5.93 -21.55
N LEU A 59 -3.85 -4.66 -21.29
CA LEU A 59 -4.25 -3.73 -22.35
C LEU A 59 -3.11 -3.44 -23.35
N THR A 60 -1.86 -3.41 -22.89
CA THR A 60 -0.70 -3.29 -23.75
C THR A 60 -0.57 -4.51 -24.69
N LEU A 61 -0.68 -5.72 -24.16
CA LEU A 61 -0.63 -6.95 -24.94
C LEU A 61 -1.82 -7.04 -25.92
N ALA A 62 -3.01 -6.67 -25.45
CA ALA A 62 -4.19 -6.58 -26.31
C ALA A 62 -4.00 -5.61 -27.48
N ALA A 63 -3.28 -4.50 -27.26
CA ALA A 63 -2.96 -3.55 -28.33
C ALA A 63 -2.02 -4.17 -29.39
N PHE A 64 -1.03 -4.96 -28.97
CA PHE A 64 -0.18 -5.72 -29.91
C PHE A 64 -0.99 -6.73 -30.70
N ASP A 65 -1.81 -7.58 -30.03
CA ASP A 65 -2.66 -8.57 -30.72
C ASP A 65 -3.60 -7.92 -31.76
N LEU A 66 -4.19 -6.77 -31.41
CA LEU A 66 -5.07 -6.04 -32.33
C LEU A 66 -4.32 -5.35 -33.49
N SER A 67 -3.07 -4.93 -33.28
CA SER A 67 -2.25 -4.28 -34.31
C SER A 67 -1.72 -5.27 -35.34
N ASP A 68 -1.44 -6.52 -34.93
CA ASP A 68 -0.84 -7.56 -35.80
C ASP A 68 -1.84 -8.21 -36.79
N GLY A 69 -3.11 -7.80 -36.78
CA GLY A 69 -3.96 -7.97 -37.98
C GLY A 69 -5.24 -8.76 -37.81
N ASP A 70 -5.30 -10.01 -37.35
CA ASP A 70 -6.51 -10.86 -37.50
C ASP A 70 -7.36 -11.05 -36.26
N ALA A 71 -6.87 -10.63 -35.06
CA ALA A 71 -7.58 -10.83 -33.81
C ALA A 71 -8.89 -10.03 -33.74
N ARG A 72 -10.02 -10.67 -33.48
CA ARG A 72 -11.29 -9.96 -33.28
C ARG A 72 -11.30 -9.26 -31.92
N VAL A 73 -11.88 -8.07 -31.86
CA VAL A 73 -11.98 -7.30 -30.61
C VAL A 73 -12.62 -8.11 -29.47
N ILE A 74 -13.66 -8.91 -29.79
CA ILE A 74 -14.35 -9.74 -28.78
C ILE A 74 -13.46 -10.87 -28.24
N ASP A 75 -12.68 -11.53 -29.10
CA ASP A 75 -11.78 -12.60 -28.69
C ASP A 75 -10.64 -12.07 -27.86
N THR A 76 -10.08 -10.91 -28.26
CA THR A 76 -9.06 -10.18 -27.49
C THR A 76 -9.59 -9.76 -26.12
N ALA A 77 -10.84 -9.27 -26.05
CA ALA A 77 -11.44 -8.91 -24.76
C ALA A 77 -11.53 -10.11 -23.82
N VAL A 78 -12.01 -11.27 -24.31
CA VAL A 78 -12.09 -12.51 -23.54
C VAL A 78 -10.70 -12.99 -23.11
N LYS A 79 -9.73 -13.03 -24.04
CA LYS A 79 -8.34 -13.44 -23.77
C LYS A 79 -7.74 -12.68 -22.59
N TYR A 80 -8.00 -11.39 -22.47
CA TYR A 80 -7.46 -10.55 -21.39
C TYR A 80 -8.42 -10.34 -20.21
N GLY A 81 -9.40 -11.23 -20.04
CA GLY A 81 -10.23 -11.32 -18.84
C GLY A 81 -11.36 -10.30 -18.75
N TYR A 82 -11.79 -9.71 -19.87
CA TYR A 82 -12.94 -8.79 -19.88
C TYR A 82 -14.24 -9.54 -20.17
N GLY A 83 -15.23 -9.38 -19.29
CA GLY A 83 -16.54 -10.04 -19.41
C GLY A 83 -17.41 -9.51 -20.57
N SER A 84 -17.04 -8.38 -21.21
CA SER A 84 -17.77 -7.85 -22.37
C SER A 84 -16.85 -6.97 -23.25
N ALA A 85 -17.20 -6.92 -24.55
CA ALA A 85 -16.51 -6.03 -25.50
C ALA A 85 -16.62 -4.54 -25.10
N ASP A 86 -17.73 -4.14 -24.47
CA ASP A 86 -17.95 -2.74 -24.06
C ASP A 86 -17.05 -2.37 -22.88
N SER A 87 -16.91 -3.25 -21.89
CA SER A 87 -16.00 -3.01 -20.75
C SER A 87 -14.55 -2.93 -21.22
N PHE A 88 -14.15 -3.83 -22.12
CA PHE A 88 -12.85 -3.81 -22.77
C PHE A 88 -12.63 -2.51 -23.56
N ALA A 89 -13.59 -2.11 -24.41
CA ALA A 89 -13.47 -0.93 -25.23
C ALA A 89 -13.30 0.35 -24.40
N ARG A 90 -14.03 0.48 -23.30
CA ARG A 90 -13.86 1.61 -22.37
C ARG A 90 -12.49 1.61 -21.71
N ALA A 91 -12.02 0.46 -21.21
CA ALA A 91 -10.71 0.35 -20.59
C ALA A 91 -9.57 0.62 -21.58
N PHE A 92 -9.70 0.09 -22.79
CA PHE A 92 -8.74 0.30 -23.89
C PHE A 92 -8.68 1.77 -24.30
N TYR A 93 -9.84 2.40 -24.50
CA TYR A 93 -9.91 3.84 -24.83
C TYR A 93 -9.31 4.70 -23.72
N ALA A 94 -9.61 4.41 -22.45
CA ALA A 94 -9.06 5.16 -21.32
C ALA A 94 -7.52 5.10 -21.28
N LEU A 95 -6.93 3.96 -21.69
CA LEU A 95 -5.48 3.79 -21.70
C LEU A 95 -4.83 4.38 -22.95
N HIS A 96 -5.33 3.99 -24.16
CA HIS A 96 -4.68 4.29 -25.42
C HIS A 96 -5.18 5.56 -26.09
N GLY A 97 -6.35 6.09 -25.68
CA GLY A 97 -6.99 7.26 -26.28
C GLY A 97 -7.72 6.95 -27.61
N VAL A 98 -7.78 5.68 -28.02
CA VAL A 98 -8.42 5.23 -29.26
C VAL A 98 -9.27 3.99 -29.01
N MET A 99 -10.25 3.74 -29.86
CA MET A 99 -11.08 2.52 -29.77
C MET A 99 -10.29 1.29 -30.23
N PRO A 100 -10.57 0.08 -29.67
CA PRO A 100 -9.90 -1.16 -30.09
C PRO A 100 -9.97 -1.43 -31.60
N SER A 101 -11.11 -1.11 -32.23
CA SER A 101 -11.28 -1.26 -33.69
C SER A 101 -10.37 -0.36 -34.52
N ALA A 102 -9.90 0.74 -33.96
CA ALA A 102 -8.99 1.67 -34.61
C ALA A 102 -7.50 1.32 -34.40
N ALA A 103 -7.18 0.38 -33.52
CA ALA A 103 -5.81 -0.01 -33.19
C ALA A 103 -5.03 -0.54 -34.41
N ARG A 104 -5.73 -1.07 -35.42
CA ARG A 104 -5.15 -1.61 -36.69
C ARG A 104 -4.79 -0.54 -37.70
N ALA A 105 -5.24 0.69 -37.52
CA ALA A 105 -4.99 1.73 -38.51
C ALA A 105 -3.50 2.03 -38.59
N ALA A 106 -2.97 2.07 -39.83
CA ALA A 106 -1.56 2.37 -40.04
C ALA A 106 -1.17 3.72 -39.45
N GLY A 107 -0.08 3.74 -38.68
CA GLY A 107 0.41 4.93 -37.99
C GLY A 107 -0.34 5.31 -36.73
N GLN A 108 -1.26 4.46 -36.24
CA GLN A 108 -1.96 4.71 -34.95
C GLN A 108 -0.97 4.64 -33.80
N SER A 109 -0.92 5.70 -32.98
CA SER A 109 -0.11 5.73 -31.77
C SER A 109 -0.83 5.01 -30.64
N LEU A 110 -0.19 4.01 -30.03
CA LEU A 110 -0.68 3.25 -28.89
C LEU A 110 0.31 3.38 -27.72
N LYS A 111 -0.21 3.37 -26.49
CA LYS A 111 0.63 3.42 -25.30
C LYS A 111 1.05 2.00 -24.91
N ALA A 112 2.33 1.81 -24.60
CA ALA A 112 2.83 0.55 -24.07
C ALA A 112 3.37 0.75 -22.65
N PHE A 113 3.00 -0.15 -21.75
CA PHE A 113 3.57 -0.25 -20.41
C PHE A 113 4.54 -1.45 -20.42
N PRO A 114 5.85 -1.23 -20.28
CA PRO A 114 6.83 -2.31 -20.33
C PRO A 114 6.68 -3.24 -19.13
N ARG A 115 7.22 -4.46 -19.27
CA ARG A 115 7.39 -5.41 -18.16
C ARG A 115 8.26 -4.77 -17.07
N MET A 116 7.82 -4.89 -15.83
CA MET A 116 8.52 -4.34 -14.67
C MET A 116 9.45 -5.38 -14.07
N THR A 117 10.57 -4.94 -13.51
CA THR A 117 11.51 -5.74 -12.74
C THR A 117 12.02 -4.88 -11.59
N PHE A 118 12.05 -5.44 -10.40
CA PHE A 118 12.63 -4.78 -9.24
C PHE A 118 14.14 -4.93 -9.24
N GLN A 119 14.85 -3.82 -9.07
CA GLN A 119 16.30 -3.78 -8.91
C GLN A 119 16.64 -2.99 -7.65
N ILE A 120 17.57 -3.50 -6.83
CA ILE A 120 18.11 -2.75 -5.70
C ILE A 120 19.29 -1.93 -6.21
N THR A 121 19.21 -0.61 -6.03
CA THR A 121 20.38 0.27 -6.12
C THR A 121 20.83 0.54 -4.70
N ILE A 122 21.99 0.04 -4.31
CA ILE A 122 22.58 0.31 -3.00
C ILE A 122 23.12 1.72 -3.01
N GLN A 123 22.43 2.65 -2.34
CA GLN A 123 22.88 4.01 -2.11
C GLN A 123 23.20 4.14 -0.62
N GLY A 124 24.48 4.04 -0.27
CA GLY A 124 25.00 4.31 1.08
C GLY A 124 24.39 3.45 2.19
N VAL A 125 25.19 3.01 3.13
CA VAL A 125 24.72 2.26 4.31
C VAL A 125 24.34 3.29 5.38
N SER A 126 23.08 3.71 5.41
CA SER A 126 22.56 4.43 6.58
C SER A 126 21.81 3.46 7.48
N GLU A 127 22.09 3.49 8.77
CA GLU A 127 21.39 2.67 9.77
C GLU A 127 19.88 2.95 9.74
N MET A 128 19.10 1.90 10.04
CA MET A 128 17.68 1.99 10.30
C MET A 128 17.41 1.45 11.70
N ASN A 129 16.99 2.33 12.59
CA ASN A 129 16.64 1.93 13.94
C ASN A 129 15.26 1.30 13.96
N TYR A 130 15.19 0.05 14.41
CA TYR A 130 13.91 -0.64 14.61
C TYR A 130 13.94 -1.49 15.87
N ARG A 131 12.75 -1.83 16.37
CA ARG A 131 12.56 -2.82 17.43
C ARG A 131 11.35 -3.69 17.13
N ILE A 132 11.39 -4.93 17.61
CA ILE A 132 10.25 -5.85 17.55
C ILE A 132 9.63 -5.89 18.95
N VAL A 133 8.32 -5.70 19.01
CA VAL A 133 7.56 -5.71 20.26
C VAL A 133 6.31 -6.58 20.12
N ASP A 134 6.04 -7.39 21.13
CA ASP A 134 4.77 -8.09 21.25
C ASP A 134 3.82 -7.25 22.09
N LYS A 135 2.58 -7.12 21.63
CA LYS A 135 1.53 -6.36 22.31
C LYS A 135 0.33 -7.25 22.59
N GLU A 136 -0.19 -7.13 23.78
CA GLU A 136 -1.53 -7.63 24.10
C GLU A 136 -2.59 -6.88 23.28
N GLY A 137 -3.79 -7.46 23.17
CA GLY A 137 -4.89 -6.80 22.48
C GLY A 137 -5.26 -5.47 23.13
N PHE A 138 -5.48 -4.45 22.31
CA PHE A 138 -5.89 -3.11 22.73
C PHE A 138 -6.89 -2.52 21.74
N ALA A 139 -7.38 -1.33 22.00
CA ALA A 139 -8.19 -0.60 21.04
C ALA A 139 -7.55 0.74 20.69
N ILE A 140 -7.82 1.21 19.49
CA ILE A 140 -7.57 2.60 19.10
C ILE A 140 -8.92 3.33 19.17
N VAL A 141 -8.98 4.36 20.02
CA VAL A 141 -10.18 5.15 20.28
C VAL A 141 -9.95 6.57 19.77
N GLY A 142 -10.86 7.08 18.93
CA GLY A 142 -10.73 8.42 18.37
C GLY A 142 -11.74 8.78 17.28
N LEU A 143 -11.39 9.79 16.50
CA LEU A 143 -12.14 10.17 15.31
C LEU A 143 -11.73 9.27 14.15
N MET A 144 -12.70 8.61 13.52
CA MET A 144 -12.47 7.76 12.35
C MET A 144 -13.21 8.33 11.15
N ARG A 145 -12.53 8.37 10.01
CA ARG A 145 -13.12 8.75 8.72
C ARG A 145 -12.58 7.89 7.59
N ARG A 146 -13.42 7.62 6.62
CA ARG A 146 -13.03 7.09 5.32
C ARG A 146 -12.44 8.22 4.50
N VAL A 147 -11.17 8.07 4.05
CA VAL A 147 -10.44 9.11 3.33
C VAL A 147 -9.74 8.54 2.10
N PRO A 148 -9.52 9.34 1.05
CA PRO A 148 -8.70 8.91 -0.09
C PRO A 148 -7.27 8.58 0.31
N LEU A 149 -6.71 7.54 -0.30
CA LEU A 149 -5.30 7.20 -0.20
C LEU A 149 -4.49 8.11 -1.14
N ILE A 150 -3.55 8.85 -0.59
CA ILE A 150 -2.64 9.73 -1.33
C ILE A 150 -1.22 9.34 -0.98
N TYR A 151 -0.43 8.91 -1.98
CA TYR A 151 0.94 8.46 -1.77
C TYR A 151 1.96 9.60 -1.75
N HIS A 152 1.67 10.71 -2.41
CA HIS A 152 2.61 11.83 -2.53
C HIS A 152 2.08 13.09 -1.86
N GLY A 153 2.89 13.66 -0.98
CA GLY A 153 2.56 14.89 -0.28
C GLY A 153 1.66 14.69 0.94
N VAL A 154 1.11 15.78 1.42
CA VAL A 154 0.20 15.80 2.58
C VAL A 154 -1.21 15.48 2.14
N ASN A 155 -1.85 14.50 2.78
CA ASN A 155 -3.26 14.19 2.55
C ASN A 155 -4.14 15.30 3.17
N PRO A 156 -4.87 16.11 2.36
CA PRO A 156 -5.64 17.23 2.87
C PRO A 156 -6.81 16.78 3.74
N HIS A 157 -7.37 15.60 3.52
CA HIS A 157 -8.45 15.04 4.34
C HIS A 157 -7.95 14.68 5.74
N ILE A 158 -6.78 14.09 5.84
CA ILE A 158 -6.13 13.80 7.14
C ILE A 158 -5.75 15.10 7.84
N ALA A 159 -5.20 16.08 7.11
CA ALA A 159 -4.90 17.40 7.67
C ALA A 159 -6.15 18.08 8.24
N ALA A 160 -7.29 18.02 7.52
CA ALA A 160 -8.55 18.55 8.01
C ALA A 160 -9.07 17.78 9.25
N MET A 161 -8.83 16.47 9.37
CA MET A 161 -9.16 15.73 10.59
C MET A 161 -8.36 16.24 11.80
N TRP A 162 -7.06 16.48 11.64
CA TRP A 162 -6.21 17.05 12.70
C TRP A 162 -6.69 18.45 13.11
N GLN A 163 -7.07 19.30 12.16
CA GLN A 163 -7.60 20.63 12.43
C GLN A 163 -8.97 20.63 13.12
N SER A 164 -9.73 19.54 12.99
CA SER A 164 -11.04 19.40 13.64
C SER A 164 -10.98 19.02 15.13
N LEU A 165 -9.78 18.67 15.64
CA LEU A 165 -9.58 18.36 17.06
C LEU A 165 -9.58 19.65 17.88
N ASN A 166 -10.54 19.77 18.80
CA ASN A 166 -10.54 20.83 19.81
C ASN A 166 -9.79 20.39 21.09
N GLU A 167 -9.50 21.36 21.96
CA GLU A 167 -8.74 21.10 23.20
C GLU A 167 -9.44 20.11 24.14
N GLU A 168 -10.77 20.15 24.22
CA GLU A 168 -11.58 19.25 25.04
C GLU A 168 -11.43 17.80 24.58
N LEU A 169 -11.56 17.56 23.28
CA LEU A 169 -11.40 16.23 22.69
C LEU A 169 -9.97 15.72 22.86
N ILE A 170 -8.97 16.58 22.63
CA ILE A 170 -7.56 16.24 22.86
C ILE A 170 -7.32 15.84 24.32
N GLY A 171 -7.89 16.60 25.27
CA GLY A 171 -7.81 16.28 26.70
C GLY A 171 -8.45 14.94 27.03
N THR A 172 -9.65 14.68 26.49
CA THR A 172 -10.37 13.42 26.65
C THR A 172 -9.55 12.23 26.10
N LEU A 173 -9.05 12.35 24.87
CA LEU A 173 -8.23 11.31 24.24
C LEU A 173 -6.95 11.04 25.04
N LYS A 174 -6.21 12.07 25.41
CA LYS A 174 -5.00 11.92 26.24
C LYS A 174 -5.28 11.25 27.57
N GLY A 175 -6.44 11.54 28.20
CA GLY A 175 -6.88 10.89 29.42
C GLY A 175 -7.18 9.40 29.26
N LEU A 176 -7.52 8.95 28.06
CA LEU A 176 -7.77 7.54 27.75
C LEU A 176 -6.47 6.77 27.43
N SER A 177 -5.42 7.44 26.96
CA SER A 177 -4.17 6.82 26.53
C SER A 177 -3.51 6.06 27.69
N ASN A 178 -3.37 4.75 27.58
CA ASN A 178 -2.74 3.90 28.57
C ASN A 178 -1.99 2.69 27.99
N VAL A 179 -1.90 2.63 26.66
CA VAL A 179 -1.14 1.63 25.91
C VAL A 179 -0.17 2.36 24.99
N GLU A 180 1.04 1.84 24.84
CA GLU A 180 2.00 2.39 23.87
C GLU A 180 1.57 2.09 22.40
N PRO A 181 1.85 3.06 21.50
CA PRO A 181 2.48 4.36 21.76
C PRO A 181 1.54 5.31 22.49
N LEU A 182 2.09 5.98 23.53
CA LEU A 182 1.31 6.89 24.38
C LEU A 182 1.03 8.23 23.68
N GLY A 183 -0.10 8.84 24.00
CA GLY A 183 -0.52 10.11 23.44
C GLY A 183 -1.33 9.95 22.16
N LEU A 184 -1.43 11.02 21.37
CA LEU A 184 -2.17 11.01 20.11
C LEU A 184 -1.40 10.25 19.04
N ILE A 185 -2.14 9.43 18.30
CA ILE A 185 -1.64 8.63 17.17
C ILE A 185 -2.54 8.81 15.94
N SER A 186 -1.96 8.57 14.79
CA SER A 186 -2.69 8.28 13.54
C SER A 186 -2.67 6.78 13.28
N ALA A 187 -3.79 6.21 12.87
CA ALA A 187 -3.84 4.81 12.45
C ALA A 187 -4.58 4.67 11.13
N SER A 188 -4.08 3.84 10.23
CA SER A 188 -4.64 3.58 8.91
C SER A 188 -4.93 2.10 8.74
N ILE A 189 -6.17 1.77 8.33
CA ILE A 189 -6.64 0.38 8.16
C ILE A 189 -7.69 0.31 7.04
N ASN A 190 -8.15 -0.89 6.70
CA ASN A 190 -9.21 -1.14 5.72
C ASN A 190 -8.98 -0.42 4.38
N PHE A 191 -7.74 -0.53 3.91
CA PHE A 191 -7.40 0.01 2.61
C PHE A 191 -8.23 -0.66 1.51
N SER A 192 -8.73 0.12 0.55
CA SER A 192 -9.40 -0.44 -0.62
C SER A 192 -8.49 -1.41 -1.38
N GLU A 193 -9.12 -2.33 -2.08
CA GLU A 193 -8.44 -3.39 -2.80
C GLU A 193 -7.35 -2.83 -3.72
N GLY A 194 -6.15 -3.41 -3.62
CA GLY A 194 -4.98 -3.02 -4.40
C GLY A 194 -4.27 -1.75 -3.96
N ARG A 195 -4.76 -1.02 -2.94
CA ARG A 195 -4.13 0.22 -2.42
C ARG A 195 -3.68 1.18 -3.53
N GLN A 196 -4.58 1.47 -4.46
CA GLN A 196 -4.32 2.41 -5.55
C GLN A 196 -4.27 3.84 -5.03
N ASP A 197 -3.50 4.69 -5.68
CA ASP A 197 -3.64 6.14 -5.50
C ASP A 197 -5.06 6.57 -5.87
N GLY A 198 -5.71 7.33 -4.99
CA GLY A 198 -7.14 7.62 -5.11
C GLY A 198 -8.07 6.52 -4.60
N GLY A 199 -7.57 5.33 -4.18
CA GLY A 199 -8.31 4.40 -3.35
C GLY A 199 -8.63 4.98 -1.98
N GLU A 200 -9.28 4.23 -1.11
CA GLU A 200 -9.70 4.71 0.20
C GLU A 200 -9.12 3.88 1.34
N LEU A 201 -9.05 4.47 2.51
CA LEU A 201 -8.69 3.83 3.77
C LEU A 201 -9.51 4.41 4.92
N ASP A 202 -9.66 3.64 5.99
CA ASP A 202 -10.17 4.17 7.26
C ASP A 202 -8.99 4.76 8.03
N HIS A 203 -9.07 6.06 8.33
CA HIS A 203 -8.07 6.79 9.10
C HIS A 203 -8.64 7.17 10.46
N VAL A 204 -7.89 6.85 11.51
CA VAL A 204 -8.23 7.17 12.89
C VAL A 204 -7.19 8.13 13.46
N ILE A 205 -7.64 9.25 14.03
CA ILE A 205 -6.81 10.06 14.91
C ILE A 205 -7.33 9.84 16.34
N GLY A 206 -6.51 9.30 17.20
CA GLY A 206 -6.94 8.86 18.52
C GLY A 206 -5.79 8.45 19.42
N VAL A 207 -6.05 7.51 20.29
CA VAL A 207 -5.10 6.97 21.26
C VAL A 207 -5.22 5.46 21.40
N ALA A 208 -4.11 4.79 21.70
CA ALA A 208 -4.11 3.38 22.06
C ALA A 208 -4.56 3.20 23.52
N THR A 209 -5.54 2.32 23.76
CA THR A 209 -6.13 2.18 25.10
C THR A 209 -6.79 0.81 25.32
N THR A 210 -6.87 0.41 26.59
CA THR A 210 -7.72 -0.70 27.04
C THR A 210 -9.05 -0.21 27.64
N ARG A 211 -9.24 1.11 27.76
CA ARG A 211 -10.42 1.74 28.37
C ARG A 211 -11.58 1.81 27.39
N ARG A 212 -12.80 1.92 27.91
CA ARG A 212 -13.99 2.12 27.08
C ARG A 212 -14.06 3.56 26.59
N PRO A 213 -14.41 3.79 25.31
CA PRO A 213 -14.60 5.13 24.78
C PRO A 213 -15.85 5.79 25.36
N PRO A 214 -15.86 7.13 25.52
CA PRO A 214 -17.09 7.87 25.68
C PRO A 214 -17.95 7.79 24.39
N GLU A 215 -19.24 8.19 24.50
CA GLU A 215 -20.12 8.26 23.33
C GLU A 215 -19.56 9.21 22.26
N GLY A 216 -19.77 8.82 20.98
CA GLY A 216 -19.37 9.62 19.82
C GLY A 216 -17.95 9.36 19.30
N LEU A 217 -17.13 8.56 20.00
CA LEU A 217 -15.82 8.16 19.51
C LEU A 217 -15.84 6.74 18.91
N ALA A 218 -15.18 6.59 17.78
CA ALA A 218 -14.98 5.28 17.19
C ALA A 218 -14.02 4.44 18.03
N ARG A 219 -14.22 3.12 18.00
CA ARG A 219 -13.35 2.14 18.62
C ARG A 219 -12.93 1.09 17.60
N LEU A 220 -11.63 1.02 17.34
CA LEU A 220 -11.01 0.02 16.48
C LEU A 220 -10.32 -1.01 17.36
N GLU A 221 -10.78 -2.26 17.32
CA GLU A 221 -10.13 -3.34 18.05
C GLU A 221 -8.85 -3.77 17.31
N VAL A 222 -7.78 -3.92 18.08
CA VAL A 222 -6.47 -4.37 17.63
C VAL A 222 -6.12 -5.65 18.39
N PRO A 223 -6.08 -6.81 17.73
CA PRO A 223 -5.76 -8.06 18.40
C PRO A 223 -4.32 -8.07 18.92
N ALA A 224 -4.03 -8.98 19.85
CA ALA A 224 -2.66 -9.24 20.27
C ALA A 224 -1.80 -9.66 19.08
N GLY A 225 -0.56 -9.19 19.04
CA GLY A 225 0.32 -9.46 17.91
C GLY A 225 1.71 -8.84 18.05
N THR A 226 2.56 -9.18 17.08
CA THR A 226 3.93 -8.69 16.98
C THR A 226 3.98 -7.45 16.08
N TRP A 227 4.76 -6.47 16.48
CA TRP A 227 4.93 -5.20 15.78
C TRP A 227 6.39 -4.92 15.47
N ALA A 228 6.67 -4.48 14.27
CA ALA A 228 7.93 -3.83 13.93
C ALA A 228 7.75 -2.31 14.09
N VAL A 229 8.59 -1.70 14.91
CA VAL A 229 8.55 -0.28 15.22
C VAL A 229 9.81 0.38 14.69
N PHE A 230 9.64 1.33 13.79
CA PHE A 230 10.75 2.06 13.16
C PHE A 230 10.79 3.48 13.65
N GLU A 231 11.96 3.93 14.09
CA GLU A 231 12.19 5.30 14.53
C GLU A 231 12.60 6.18 13.35
N SER A 232 12.03 7.36 13.28
CA SER A 232 12.39 8.43 12.35
C SER A 232 12.79 9.67 13.14
N VAL A 233 13.97 10.22 12.89
CA VAL A 233 14.46 11.45 13.52
C VAL A 233 14.80 12.45 12.43
N GLY A 234 14.14 13.58 12.42
CA GLY A 234 14.31 14.65 11.43
C GLY A 234 13.02 15.35 11.03
N PRO A 235 13.08 16.33 10.14
CA PRO A 235 11.91 17.08 9.68
C PRO A 235 10.80 16.19 9.16
N PHE A 236 9.57 16.47 9.59
CA PHE A 236 8.36 15.78 9.14
C PHE A 236 7.69 16.60 8.02
N PRO A 237 7.17 16.00 6.92
CA PRO A 237 7.02 14.54 6.71
C PRO A 237 8.16 13.85 5.97
N GLU A 238 9.18 14.58 5.47
CA GLU A 238 10.15 14.08 4.51
C GLU A 238 10.97 12.91 5.04
N THR A 239 11.48 13.03 6.29
CA THR A 239 12.27 11.96 6.91
C THR A 239 11.43 10.71 7.13
N LEU A 240 10.17 10.89 7.55
CA LEU A 240 9.26 9.77 7.75
C LEU A 240 8.94 9.04 6.43
N GLN A 241 8.71 9.80 5.34
CA GLN A 241 8.45 9.22 4.02
C GLN A 241 9.66 8.43 3.50
N ALA A 242 10.87 8.93 3.74
CA ALA A 242 12.10 8.22 3.40
C ALA A 242 12.23 6.89 4.16
N ILE A 243 11.91 6.88 5.47
CA ILE A 243 11.91 5.63 6.28
C ILE A 243 10.84 4.65 5.77
N TRP A 244 9.63 5.12 5.43
CA TRP A 244 8.62 4.26 4.81
C TRP A 244 9.15 3.55 3.56
N GLY A 245 9.84 4.30 2.68
CA GLY A 245 10.47 3.73 1.49
C GLY A 245 11.43 2.61 1.82
N ARG A 246 12.32 2.85 2.76
CA ARG A 246 13.36 1.92 3.17
C ARG A 246 12.81 0.67 3.89
N ILE A 247 11.71 0.78 4.63
CA ILE A 247 11.04 -0.37 5.26
C ILE A 247 10.68 -1.41 4.20
N TYR A 248 10.09 -0.99 3.08
CA TYR A 248 9.66 -1.90 2.02
C TYR A 248 10.78 -2.32 1.06
N SER A 249 11.75 -1.43 0.79
CA SER A 249 12.83 -1.73 -0.15
C SER A 249 14.06 -2.39 0.49
N GLU A 250 14.28 -2.20 1.79
CA GLU A 250 15.49 -2.65 2.47
C GLU A 250 15.17 -3.63 3.63
N TRP A 251 14.27 -3.24 4.55
CA TRP A 251 14.05 -4.00 5.78
C TRP A 251 13.26 -5.29 5.56
N PHE A 252 12.08 -5.23 4.95
CA PHE A 252 11.30 -6.44 4.68
C PHE A 252 12.08 -7.47 3.84
N PRO A 253 12.76 -7.07 2.74
CA PRO A 253 13.55 -8.02 1.94
C PRO A 253 14.73 -8.67 2.70
N SER A 254 15.24 -8.03 3.75
CA SER A 254 16.36 -8.54 4.55
C SER A 254 15.94 -9.16 5.88
N SER A 255 14.64 -9.10 6.22
CA SER A 255 14.10 -9.60 7.48
C SER A 255 13.47 -10.99 7.33
N VAL A 256 13.15 -11.62 8.46
CA VAL A 256 12.37 -12.86 8.54
C VAL A 256 10.88 -12.58 8.76
N TYR A 257 10.45 -11.34 8.61
CA TYR A 257 9.08 -10.91 8.86
C TYR A 257 8.33 -10.56 7.58
N GLU A 258 7.04 -10.78 7.61
CA GLU A 258 6.08 -10.27 6.63
C GLU A 258 4.99 -9.46 7.32
N LEU A 259 4.23 -8.69 6.54
CA LEU A 259 3.09 -7.94 7.06
C LEU A 259 2.04 -8.87 7.63
N ALA A 260 1.54 -8.54 8.82
CA ALA A 260 0.34 -9.11 9.39
C ALA A 260 -0.87 -8.18 9.14
N PRO A 261 -2.10 -8.72 9.11
CA PRO A 261 -3.30 -7.90 9.12
C PRO A 261 -3.37 -7.01 10.35
N GLY A 262 -3.75 -5.75 10.18
CA GLY A 262 -3.90 -4.78 11.26
C GLY A 262 -3.66 -3.35 10.82
N PRO A 263 -3.85 -2.37 11.71
CA PRO A 263 -3.62 -0.97 11.41
C PRO A 263 -2.13 -0.65 11.35
N GLU A 264 -1.76 0.28 10.48
CA GLU A 264 -0.46 0.94 10.50
C GLU A 264 -0.59 2.17 11.38
N ILE A 265 0.27 2.27 12.40
CA ILE A 265 0.21 3.36 13.37
C ILE A 265 1.40 4.30 13.17
N LEU A 266 1.12 5.58 13.20
CA LEU A 266 2.10 6.65 13.24
C LEU A 266 1.97 7.40 14.56
N TRP A 267 3.07 7.50 15.27
CA TRP A 267 3.22 8.32 16.47
C TRP A 267 4.23 9.43 16.23
N ASN A 268 3.99 10.61 16.80
CA ASN A 268 4.88 11.75 16.78
C ASN A 268 5.04 12.34 18.19
N GLU A 269 6.23 12.79 18.54
CA GLU A 269 6.52 13.28 19.90
C GLU A 269 5.93 14.66 20.20
N GLY A 270 5.63 15.49 19.19
CA GLY A 270 5.24 16.81 19.55
C GLY A 270 4.98 17.90 18.55
N LYS A 271 5.45 19.11 18.82
CA LYS A 271 4.94 20.35 18.23
C LYS A 271 5.80 20.94 17.12
N ASP A 272 7.11 20.73 17.14
CA ASP A 272 8.02 21.33 16.17
C ASP A 272 8.39 20.31 15.08
N MET A 273 7.49 20.15 14.11
CA MET A 273 7.65 19.22 13.00
C MET A 273 8.82 19.54 12.07
N ALA A 274 9.32 20.79 12.08
CA ALA A 274 10.46 21.20 11.26
C ALA A 274 11.81 20.96 11.94
N SER A 275 11.80 20.54 13.20
CA SER A 275 13.04 20.30 13.96
C SER A 275 13.85 19.15 13.35
N PRO A 276 15.19 19.30 13.24
CA PRO A 276 16.05 18.19 12.81
C PRO A 276 16.12 17.05 13.81
N THR A 277 15.61 17.24 15.03
CA THR A 277 15.53 16.23 16.09
C THR A 277 14.10 15.74 16.34
N PHE A 278 13.13 16.13 15.50
CA PHE A 278 11.74 15.68 15.63
C PHE A 278 11.64 14.17 15.50
N ARG A 279 11.01 13.52 16.49
CA ARG A 279 10.89 12.06 16.55
C ARG A 279 9.50 11.60 16.12
N SER A 280 9.49 10.60 15.28
CA SER A 280 8.29 9.87 14.88
C SER A 280 8.55 8.37 14.96
N GLU A 281 7.51 7.59 15.13
CA GLU A 281 7.57 6.14 15.06
C GLU A 281 6.51 5.60 14.11
N ILE A 282 6.93 4.65 13.27
CA ILE A 282 6.05 3.86 12.41
C ILE A 282 5.91 2.49 13.04
N TRP A 283 4.68 2.10 13.36
CA TRP A 283 4.35 0.79 13.92
C TRP A 283 3.62 -0.03 12.85
N ILE A 284 4.19 -1.15 12.49
CA ILE A 284 3.65 -2.05 11.46
C ILE A 284 3.41 -3.42 12.08
N PRO A 285 2.19 -3.97 11.99
CA PRO A 285 1.94 -5.33 12.45
C PRO A 285 2.67 -6.32 11.54
N VAL A 286 3.42 -7.23 12.15
CA VAL A 286 4.24 -8.22 11.44
C VAL A 286 4.04 -9.62 12.01
N ARG A 287 4.36 -10.62 11.21
CA ARG A 287 4.49 -12.01 11.64
C ARG A 287 5.73 -12.61 11.00
N LYS A 288 6.27 -13.68 11.58
CA LYS A 288 7.35 -14.42 10.92
C LYS A 288 6.82 -15.01 9.62
N ALA A 289 7.57 -14.85 8.55
CA ALA A 289 7.27 -15.50 7.28
C ALA A 289 7.24 -17.02 7.50
N GLY A 290 6.20 -17.68 6.99
CA GLY A 290 6.11 -19.14 7.04
C GLY A 290 7.20 -19.72 6.14
N HIS A 291 8.03 -20.59 6.70
CA HIS A 291 8.97 -21.42 5.94
C HIS A 291 8.25 -22.65 5.40
#